data_48c81cc690e00c122aabd89d954ea2e3
#
_entry.id   48c81cc690e00c122aabd89d954ea2e3
#
_cell.length_a   1.000
_cell.length_b   1.000
_cell.length_c   1.000
_cell.angle_alpha   90.00
_cell.angle_beta   90.00
_cell.angle_gamma   90.00
#
_symmetry.space_group_name_H-M   'P 1'
#
loop_
_entity.id
_entity.type
_entity.pdbx_description
1 polymer ?
#
loop_
_entity_poly.entity_id
_entity_poly.type
_entity_poly.pdbx_seq_one_letter_code
_entity_poly.pdbx_strand_id
1 'polypeptide(L)'
;MHRLKPQFYLNLITASCLLAASSAALAEETPAPSEPYVIKESDLIKKENSLTQNPLMQEVKASIRTLDNDSVEKIAPGRAANPDNVKRVEKILSKEQWDYIFPLRAPEYSYENFIKAIGKFPAVCGTYTDGRDSDAICRKGLATMFAHFAQETGGHENWRPEAEWRQGLVWLREMGWAEGQKGGYNGECNPDVWQGQTWPCGKDAQGDFVSYFGRGAKQLSYNYNYGPFSDAMFGTVRTLLDKPELVADTWLNLASAVFFFVTPQAPKPSMLHVIDGTWQPNAHDKENGLVPGFGVTIQIINGGVECGGPTEIAQGENRISYYKSEAEYLKVPVPANEVLGCKNMKQFDEGGSGALPQYWEQDWGWDPSTPTGSTYSCQLVGYQTPFSAFKEGDYKRCVQHFFNVSIVDDSGKVEPVTPAPDPTPAPAPTPDPTPAPADANVAPVAKLSGPIGDVESQANVTLNAAASSDANGDKLSYSWLLPNGNTLEGTDRDSISFVAPTVTVKKQYTFTLTVSDGKKSDVASYTLTVTPQVQPLPDTGTGKTCANNWDAQKIYYGGESVVWKGKEYLANYWTQNNEPGNPEFTGEWSQWKEIKACK
;
A
#
# COMPACT_ATOMS: atom_id res chain seq x y z
N MET A 1 -34.45 -58.26 4.62
CA MET A 1 -35.53 -59.12 5.19
C MET A 1 -36.17 -58.37 6.35
N HIS A 2 -37.43 -58.04 6.13
CA HIS A 2 -38.60 -58.04 7.03
C HIS A 2 -38.53 -57.26 8.34
N ARG A 3 -39.27 -56.13 8.41
CA ARG A 3 -40.70 -55.92 8.84
C ARG A 3 -40.84 -56.00 10.38
N LEU A 4 -41.61 -55.22 11.17
CA LEU A 4 -42.77 -54.33 11.01
C LEU A 4 -42.97 -53.59 12.34
N LYS A 5 -43.63 -52.40 12.27
CA LYS A 5 -44.33 -51.74 13.41
C LYS A 5 -45.52 -52.58 13.88
N PRO A 6 -46.17 -52.28 15.06
CA PRO A 6 -47.16 -51.22 15.06
C PRO A 6 -47.35 -50.41 16.38
N GLN A 7 -48.13 -49.32 16.24
CA GLN A 7 -48.78 -48.48 17.23
C GLN A 7 -49.80 -49.20 18.09
N PHE A 8 -50.10 -48.66 19.28
CA PHE A 8 -51.48 -48.53 19.76
C PHE A 8 -51.67 -47.36 20.74
N TYR A 9 -52.73 -46.62 20.52
CA TYR A 9 -53.35 -45.58 21.34
C TYR A 9 -54.04 -46.17 22.56
N LEU A 10 -54.20 -45.43 23.65
CA LEU A 10 -55.51 -45.16 24.27
C LEU A 10 -55.47 -44.07 25.35
N ASN A 11 -56.48 -43.16 25.28
CA ASN A 11 -56.85 -42.11 26.23
C ASN A 11 -57.42 -42.67 27.56
N LEU A 12 -57.37 -41.87 28.64
CA LEU A 12 -58.53 -41.36 29.43
C LEU A 12 -58.04 -40.63 30.69
N ILE A 13 -58.21 -39.33 30.80
CA ILE A 13 -59.20 -38.48 31.51
C ILE A 13 -59.09 -38.49 33.05
N THR A 14 -58.90 -37.24 33.56
CA THR A 14 -59.32 -36.58 34.81
C THR A 14 -58.70 -36.94 36.15
N ALA A 15 -58.04 -35.92 36.75
CA ALA A 15 -58.56 -35.24 37.97
C ALA A 15 -57.62 -34.11 38.37
N SER A 16 -58.22 -32.94 38.55
CA SER A 16 -57.60 -31.69 39.05
C SER A 16 -57.14 -31.86 40.50
N CYS A 17 -55.90 -31.49 40.79
CA CYS A 17 -55.48 -30.97 42.09
C CYS A 17 -54.49 -29.82 41.87
N LEU A 18 -54.90 -28.60 42.18
CA LEU A 18 -54.03 -27.44 42.30
C LEU A 18 -53.06 -27.66 43.44
N LEU A 19 -51.78 -27.78 43.11
CA LEU A 19 -50.64 -27.52 43.99
C LEU A 19 -49.80 -26.47 43.31
N ALA A 20 -49.80 -25.25 43.85
CA ALA A 20 -48.89 -24.19 43.50
C ALA A 20 -47.48 -24.63 43.92
N ALA A 21 -46.69 -25.15 42.96
CA ALA A 21 -45.26 -25.28 43.11
C ALA A 21 -44.63 -24.01 42.57
N SER A 22 -44.13 -23.18 43.47
CA SER A 22 -43.20 -22.10 43.15
C SER A 22 -41.95 -22.72 42.47
N SER A 23 -41.87 -22.58 41.13
CA SER A 23 -40.63 -22.82 40.38
C SER A 23 -39.67 -21.68 40.75
N ALA A 24 -38.81 -21.91 41.76
CA ALA A 24 -37.57 -21.17 41.88
C ALA A 24 -36.77 -21.52 40.62
N ALA A 25 -36.69 -20.59 39.65
CA ALA A 25 -35.72 -20.64 38.61
C ALA A 25 -34.35 -20.61 39.32
N LEU A 26 -33.62 -21.71 39.27
CA LEU A 26 -32.20 -21.71 39.52
C LEU A 26 -31.60 -20.80 38.45
N ALA A 27 -31.29 -19.56 38.83
CA ALA A 27 -30.38 -18.73 38.05
C ALA A 27 -29.06 -19.56 37.97
N GLU A 28 -28.68 -19.96 36.79
CA GLU A 28 -27.33 -20.41 36.52
C GLU A 28 -26.41 -19.28 36.96
N GLU A 29 -25.76 -19.46 38.11
CA GLU A 29 -24.69 -18.55 38.54
C GLU A 29 -23.62 -18.59 37.43
N THR A 30 -23.52 -17.50 36.67
CA THR A 30 -22.35 -17.27 35.85
C THR A 30 -21.14 -17.42 36.79
N PRO A 31 -20.17 -18.31 36.48
CA PRO A 31 -19.01 -18.48 37.33
C PRO A 31 -18.33 -17.10 37.52
N ALA A 32 -18.06 -16.76 38.77
CA ALA A 32 -17.36 -15.53 39.10
C ALA A 32 -16.08 -15.48 38.25
N PRO A 33 -15.71 -14.32 37.65
CA PRO A 33 -14.51 -14.20 36.87
C PRO A 33 -13.33 -14.69 37.72
N SER A 34 -12.54 -15.62 37.18
CA SER A 34 -11.35 -16.13 37.86
C SER A 34 -10.42 -14.96 38.17
N GLU A 35 -9.82 -14.94 39.36
CA GLU A 35 -8.84 -13.91 39.70
C GLU A 35 -7.71 -13.91 38.66
N PRO A 36 -7.21 -12.72 38.25
CA PRO A 36 -6.16 -12.64 37.25
C PRO A 36 -4.87 -13.29 37.77
N TYR A 37 -4.17 -14.02 36.93
CA TYR A 37 -2.87 -14.58 37.22
C TYR A 37 -1.85 -13.46 37.35
N VAL A 38 -1.10 -13.41 38.47
CA VAL A 38 -0.15 -12.34 38.76
C VAL A 38 1.21 -12.65 38.13
N ILE A 39 1.71 -11.74 37.29
CA ILE A 39 3.04 -11.83 36.66
C ILE A 39 3.86 -10.58 36.99
N LYS A 40 5.14 -10.75 37.30
CA LYS A 40 6.04 -9.61 37.43
C LYS A 40 6.46 -9.09 36.07
N GLU A 41 6.51 -7.77 35.92
CA GLU A 41 6.94 -7.13 34.66
C GLU A 41 8.37 -7.52 34.30
N SER A 42 9.27 -7.61 35.30
CA SER A 42 10.64 -8.08 35.11
C SER A 42 10.73 -9.50 34.53
N ASP A 43 9.78 -10.40 34.87
CA ASP A 43 9.73 -11.75 34.28
C ASP A 43 9.27 -11.73 32.85
N LEU A 44 8.30 -10.85 32.47
CA LEU A 44 7.88 -10.64 31.07
C LEU A 44 9.03 -10.11 30.22
N ILE A 45 9.73 -9.08 30.70
CA ILE A 45 10.91 -8.51 30.01
C ILE A 45 12.01 -9.57 29.84
N LYS A 46 12.27 -10.39 30.89
CA LYS A 46 13.25 -11.47 30.81
C LYS A 46 12.84 -12.52 29.75
N LYS A 47 11.55 -12.88 29.70
CA LYS A 47 11.04 -13.82 28.73
C LYS A 47 11.14 -13.25 27.31
N GLU A 48 10.68 -12.02 27.06
CA GLU A 48 10.81 -11.32 25.78
C GLU A 48 12.26 -11.29 25.31
N ASN A 49 13.18 -10.86 26.16
CA ASN A 49 14.60 -10.83 25.85
C ASN A 49 15.13 -12.21 25.47
N SER A 50 14.73 -13.28 26.18
CA SER A 50 15.18 -14.64 25.84
C SER A 50 14.72 -15.10 24.44
N LEU A 51 13.58 -14.61 23.96
CA LEU A 51 13.01 -14.94 22.65
C LEU A 51 13.57 -14.07 21.52
N THR A 52 14.03 -12.85 21.85
CA THR A 52 14.49 -11.86 20.85
C THR A 52 16.00 -11.70 20.75
N GLN A 53 16.80 -12.51 21.45
CA GLN A 53 18.28 -12.46 21.43
C GLN A 53 18.91 -12.98 20.13
N ASN A 54 18.14 -13.37 19.13
CA ASN A 54 18.65 -13.75 17.81
C ASN A 54 19.44 -12.57 17.19
N PRO A 55 20.71 -12.75 16.76
CA PRO A 55 21.50 -11.68 16.16
C PRO A 55 20.81 -11.01 14.96
N LEU A 56 20.15 -11.77 14.09
CA LEU A 56 19.40 -11.22 12.96
C LEU A 56 18.25 -10.31 13.42
N MET A 57 17.57 -10.67 14.53
CA MET A 57 16.53 -9.84 15.13
C MET A 57 17.08 -8.47 15.56
N GLN A 58 18.29 -8.44 16.13
CA GLN A 58 18.94 -7.19 16.55
C GLN A 58 19.35 -6.34 15.35
N GLU A 59 19.88 -6.96 14.28
CA GLU A 59 20.20 -6.27 13.03
C GLU A 59 18.94 -5.67 12.38
N VAL A 60 17.84 -6.42 12.36
CA VAL A 60 16.56 -5.92 11.86
C VAL A 60 16.05 -4.76 12.70
N LYS A 61 16.04 -4.89 14.05
CA LYS A 61 15.65 -3.78 14.94
C LYS A 61 16.48 -2.52 14.69
N ALA A 62 17.77 -2.65 14.43
CA ALA A 62 18.63 -1.51 14.11
C ALA A 62 18.29 -0.88 12.76
N SER A 63 18.00 -1.71 11.72
CA SER A 63 17.75 -1.24 10.36
C SER A 63 16.38 -0.59 10.17
N ILE A 64 15.35 -1.01 10.92
CA ILE A 64 13.98 -0.44 10.81
C ILE A 64 13.74 0.76 11.73
N ARG A 65 14.73 1.13 12.54
CA ARG A 65 14.62 2.30 13.44
C ARG A 65 14.32 3.56 12.64
N THR A 66 13.41 4.38 13.16
CA THR A 66 12.97 5.62 12.53
C THR A 66 13.43 6.86 13.32
N LEU A 67 13.63 7.97 12.63
CA LEU A 67 13.78 9.30 13.20
C LEU A 67 12.39 9.85 13.56
N ASP A 68 12.28 10.69 14.59
CA ASP A 68 11.03 11.36 14.92
C ASP A 68 10.58 12.33 13.80
N ASN A 69 9.27 12.52 13.66
CA ASN A 69 8.71 13.29 12.55
C ASN A 69 9.09 14.78 12.61
N ASP A 70 9.21 15.37 13.80
CA ASP A 70 9.61 16.78 13.95
C ASP A 70 11.03 17.01 13.43
N SER A 71 11.91 16.04 13.61
CA SER A 71 13.27 16.06 13.05
C SER A 71 13.26 15.83 11.53
N VAL A 72 12.39 14.95 11.04
CA VAL A 72 12.22 14.71 9.58
C VAL A 72 11.73 15.98 8.89
N GLU A 73 10.75 16.68 9.44
CA GLU A 73 10.21 17.91 8.83
C GLU A 73 11.25 19.04 8.75
N LYS A 74 12.28 18.99 9.57
CA LYS A 74 13.39 19.96 9.51
C LYS A 74 14.45 19.63 8.45
N ILE A 75 14.37 18.49 7.78
CA ILE A 75 15.31 18.11 6.72
C ILE A 75 15.02 18.95 5.49
N ALA A 76 16.07 19.58 4.96
CA ALA A 76 15.99 20.38 3.75
C ALA A 76 17.30 20.27 2.96
N PRO A 77 17.28 20.44 1.63
CA PRO A 77 18.48 20.33 0.80
C PRO A 77 19.61 21.26 1.26
N GLY A 78 20.82 20.72 1.39
CA GLY A 78 22.03 21.46 1.77
C GLY A 78 22.13 21.90 3.23
N ARG A 79 21.19 21.51 4.08
CA ARG A 79 21.19 21.94 5.50
C ARG A 79 22.28 21.20 6.28
N ALA A 80 23.19 21.93 6.90
CA ALA A 80 24.31 21.38 7.68
C ALA A 80 23.86 20.47 8.84
N ALA A 81 22.66 20.69 9.38
CA ALA A 81 22.08 19.89 10.48
C ALA A 81 21.33 18.63 9.99
N ASN A 82 21.32 18.32 8.68
CA ASN A 82 20.74 17.07 8.20
C ASN A 82 21.42 15.84 8.83
N PRO A 83 20.69 14.74 9.02
CA PRO A 83 21.27 13.47 9.44
C PRO A 83 22.40 13.00 8.50
N ASP A 84 23.34 12.20 9.02
CA ASP A 84 24.52 11.79 8.24
C ASP A 84 24.18 10.93 7.02
N ASN A 85 23.15 10.11 7.10
CA ASN A 85 22.65 9.34 5.96
C ASN A 85 22.08 10.26 4.85
N VAL A 86 21.39 11.33 5.22
CA VAL A 86 20.92 12.36 4.27
C VAL A 86 22.10 13.09 3.64
N LYS A 87 23.10 13.53 4.42
CA LYS A 87 24.32 14.15 3.90
C LYS A 87 25.06 13.23 2.91
N ARG A 88 25.09 11.90 3.20
CA ARG A 88 25.69 10.93 2.27
C ARG A 88 24.91 10.87 0.96
N VAL A 89 23.57 10.85 1.03
CA VAL A 89 22.72 10.89 -0.17
C VAL A 89 22.97 12.18 -0.95
N GLU A 90 22.99 13.34 -0.32
CA GLU A 90 23.24 14.63 -0.98
C GLU A 90 24.63 14.72 -1.66
N LYS A 91 25.64 14.03 -1.09
CA LYS A 91 26.97 13.90 -1.71
C LYS A 91 26.93 13.03 -2.97
N ILE A 92 26.06 12.00 -3.02
CA ILE A 92 25.97 11.01 -4.11
C ILE A 92 25.02 11.47 -5.21
N LEU A 93 23.94 12.12 -4.84
CA LEU A 93 22.82 12.50 -5.70
C LEU A 93 22.39 13.92 -5.39
N SER A 94 22.73 14.88 -6.28
CA SER A 94 22.24 16.25 -6.17
C SER A 94 20.77 16.38 -6.62
N LYS A 95 20.16 17.54 -6.33
CA LYS A 95 18.81 17.84 -6.83
C LYS A 95 18.74 17.82 -8.36
N GLU A 96 19.76 18.34 -9.05
CA GLU A 96 19.83 18.36 -10.51
C GLU A 96 19.91 16.93 -11.08
N GLN A 97 20.61 16.03 -10.38
CA GLN A 97 20.67 14.62 -10.76
C GLN A 97 19.33 13.90 -10.51
N TRP A 98 18.63 14.21 -9.40
CA TRP A 98 17.25 13.76 -9.17
C TRP A 98 16.32 14.24 -10.29
N ASP A 99 16.38 15.50 -10.64
CA ASP A 99 15.57 16.09 -11.74
C ASP A 99 15.92 15.46 -13.10
N TYR A 100 17.18 15.06 -13.29
CA TYR A 100 17.60 14.33 -14.49
C TYR A 100 17.07 12.89 -14.55
N ILE A 101 17.14 12.16 -13.42
CA ILE A 101 16.68 10.75 -13.37
C ILE A 101 15.16 10.68 -13.51
N PHE A 102 14.43 11.61 -12.89
CA PHE A 102 12.96 11.62 -12.85
C PHE A 102 12.35 12.89 -13.46
N PRO A 103 12.58 13.18 -14.75
CA PRO A 103 12.10 14.43 -15.38
C PRO A 103 10.59 14.51 -15.54
N LEU A 104 9.90 13.35 -15.53
CA LEU A 104 8.45 13.22 -15.73
C LEU A 104 7.68 12.98 -14.43
N ARG A 105 8.36 12.99 -13.28
CA ARG A 105 7.74 12.70 -11.98
C ARG A 105 6.59 13.63 -11.64
N ALA A 106 5.63 13.14 -10.89
CA ALA A 106 4.64 13.99 -10.25
C ALA A 106 5.31 14.99 -9.28
N PRO A 107 4.80 16.22 -9.18
CA PRO A 107 5.43 17.28 -8.35
C PRO A 107 5.67 16.89 -6.89
N GLU A 108 4.80 16.07 -6.33
CA GLU A 108 4.87 15.58 -4.94
C GLU A 108 6.10 14.70 -4.68
N TYR A 109 6.67 14.07 -5.72
CA TYR A 109 7.94 13.35 -5.64
C TYR A 109 9.14 14.30 -5.73
N SER A 110 9.12 15.33 -4.91
CA SER A 110 10.19 16.32 -4.87
C SER A 110 11.49 15.74 -4.28
N TYR A 111 12.63 16.36 -4.63
CA TYR A 111 13.91 16.00 -4.01
C TYR A 111 13.91 16.20 -2.49
N GLU A 112 13.22 17.24 -2.00
CA GLU A 112 13.07 17.47 -0.56
C GLU A 112 12.30 16.32 0.11
N ASN A 113 11.17 15.89 -0.46
CA ASN A 113 10.42 14.75 0.04
C ASN A 113 11.25 13.45 0.00
N PHE A 114 12.11 13.29 -1.02
CA PHE A 114 13.02 12.15 -1.11
C PHE A 114 14.02 12.13 0.05
N ILE A 115 14.71 13.24 0.31
CA ILE A 115 15.70 13.27 1.42
C ILE A 115 15.03 13.21 2.79
N LYS A 116 13.79 13.71 2.95
CA LYS A 116 12.97 13.48 4.17
C LYS A 116 12.66 11.99 4.36
N ALA A 117 12.24 11.30 3.30
CA ALA A 117 11.99 9.86 3.33
C ALA A 117 13.25 9.05 3.70
N ILE A 118 14.40 9.40 3.14
CA ILE A 118 15.69 8.81 3.51
C ILE A 118 16.02 9.10 4.98
N GLY A 119 15.87 10.34 5.42
CA GLY A 119 16.19 10.74 6.81
C GLY A 119 15.31 10.06 7.85
N LYS A 120 14.07 9.71 7.49
CA LYS A 120 13.18 8.93 8.37
C LYS A 120 13.79 7.58 8.76
N PHE A 121 14.61 6.97 7.90
CA PHE A 121 15.21 5.66 8.09
C PHE A 121 16.75 5.74 8.12
N PRO A 122 17.37 6.00 9.27
CA PRO A 122 18.83 6.23 9.38
C PRO A 122 19.71 5.09 8.86
N ALA A 123 19.20 3.86 8.76
CA ALA A 123 19.93 2.72 8.21
C ALA A 123 20.14 2.82 6.68
N VAL A 124 19.22 3.49 5.96
CA VAL A 124 19.39 3.69 4.52
C VAL A 124 20.49 4.72 4.28
N CYS A 125 21.50 4.33 3.53
CA CYS A 125 22.72 5.12 3.37
C CYS A 125 23.40 5.45 4.72
N GLY A 126 23.21 4.62 5.72
CA GLY A 126 23.81 4.72 7.05
C GLY A 126 25.34 4.50 7.02
N THR A 127 25.99 4.76 8.15
CA THR A 127 27.44 4.53 8.30
C THR A 127 27.68 3.15 8.85
N TYR A 128 28.44 2.33 8.11
CA TYR A 128 28.93 1.04 8.56
C TYR A 128 30.30 1.23 9.23
N THR A 129 30.47 0.65 10.41
CA THR A 129 31.71 0.75 11.22
C THR A 129 32.53 -0.54 11.24
N ASP A 130 32.07 -1.55 10.49
CA ASP A 130 32.64 -2.90 10.43
C ASP A 130 33.56 -3.13 9.21
N GLY A 131 33.91 -2.07 8.50
CA GLY A 131 34.77 -2.10 7.30
C GLY A 131 34.02 -2.18 5.98
N ARG A 132 32.69 -2.29 5.97
CA ARG A 132 31.90 -2.18 4.74
C ARG A 132 31.94 -0.75 4.18
N ASP A 133 31.97 -0.63 2.84
CA ASP A 133 31.97 0.67 2.16
C ASP A 133 30.57 1.30 2.15
N SER A 134 30.33 2.23 3.07
CA SER A 134 29.04 2.91 3.24
C SER A 134 28.60 3.69 1.98
N ASP A 135 29.53 4.28 1.23
CA ASP A 135 29.21 5.05 0.01
C ASP A 135 28.85 4.10 -1.14
N ALA A 136 29.55 2.97 -1.29
CA ALA A 136 29.23 1.96 -2.30
C ALA A 136 27.88 1.28 -2.03
N ILE A 137 27.59 0.92 -0.77
CA ILE A 137 26.30 0.34 -0.37
C ILE A 137 25.17 1.34 -0.61
N CYS A 138 25.37 2.62 -0.25
CA CYS A 138 24.37 3.67 -0.51
C CYS A 138 24.07 3.80 -2.01
N ARG A 139 25.10 3.88 -2.87
CA ARG A 139 24.91 3.96 -4.34
C ARG A 139 24.12 2.75 -4.88
N LYS A 140 24.49 1.54 -4.44
CA LYS A 140 23.79 0.32 -4.87
C LYS A 140 22.35 0.29 -4.38
N GLY A 141 22.09 0.72 -3.14
CA GLY A 141 20.74 0.85 -2.58
C GLY A 141 19.88 1.84 -3.37
N LEU A 142 20.44 3.02 -3.71
CA LEU A 142 19.74 4.02 -4.54
C LEU A 142 19.43 3.48 -5.95
N ALA A 143 20.41 2.87 -6.63
CA ALA A 143 20.19 2.28 -7.95
C ALA A 143 19.09 1.20 -7.93
N THR A 144 19.08 0.36 -6.88
CA THR A 144 18.05 -0.67 -6.68
C THR A 144 16.67 -0.05 -6.48
N MET A 145 16.55 0.93 -5.57
CA MET A 145 15.27 1.61 -5.32
C MET A 145 14.74 2.30 -6.58
N PHE A 146 15.58 3.02 -7.32
CA PHE A 146 15.18 3.77 -8.50
C PHE A 146 14.71 2.87 -9.63
N ALA A 147 15.38 1.72 -9.84
CA ALA A 147 14.91 0.72 -10.79
C ALA A 147 13.51 0.18 -10.45
N HIS A 148 13.25 -0.04 -9.15
CA HIS A 148 11.92 -0.44 -8.71
C HIS A 148 10.90 0.71 -8.84
N PHE A 149 11.26 1.96 -8.53
CA PHE A 149 10.38 3.12 -8.74
C PHE A 149 9.98 3.27 -10.22
N ALA A 150 10.95 3.11 -11.13
CA ALA A 150 10.69 3.19 -12.56
C ALA A 150 9.71 2.10 -13.03
N GLN A 151 9.77 0.89 -12.46
CA GLN A 151 8.84 -0.18 -12.82
C GLN A 151 7.46 0.00 -12.17
N GLU A 152 7.39 0.40 -10.89
CA GLU A 152 6.11 0.51 -10.16
C GLU A 152 5.27 1.72 -10.60
N THR A 153 5.91 2.81 -10.97
CA THR A 153 5.27 4.12 -11.17
C THR A 153 5.63 4.80 -12.48
N GLY A 154 6.32 4.11 -13.36
CA GLY A 154 6.82 4.66 -14.63
C GLY A 154 5.76 4.75 -15.72
N GLY A 155 6.06 5.57 -16.73
CA GLY A 155 5.24 5.71 -17.93
C GLY A 155 5.38 4.52 -18.90
N HIS A 156 6.51 3.83 -18.89
CA HIS A 156 6.86 2.70 -19.80
C HIS A 156 6.60 3.00 -21.29
N GLU A 157 6.91 4.23 -21.70
CA GLU A 157 6.56 4.76 -23.03
C GLU A 157 7.82 4.83 -23.91
N ASN A 158 8.04 3.82 -24.74
CA ASN A 158 9.21 3.69 -25.62
C ASN A 158 9.31 4.75 -26.72
N TRP A 159 8.25 5.50 -26.96
CA TRP A 159 8.17 6.57 -27.95
C TRP A 159 8.60 7.95 -27.42
N ARG A 160 8.78 8.09 -26.10
CA ARG A 160 9.23 9.33 -25.49
C ARG A 160 10.72 9.59 -25.71
N PRO A 161 11.15 10.88 -25.72
CA PRO A 161 12.57 11.23 -25.74
C PRO A 161 13.34 10.73 -24.51
N GLU A 162 12.67 10.69 -23.36
CA GLU A 162 13.23 10.21 -22.11
C GLU A 162 13.28 8.68 -22.13
N ALA A 163 14.46 8.12 -21.92
CA ALA A 163 14.62 6.68 -21.79
C ALA A 163 13.71 6.13 -20.67
N GLU A 164 13.18 4.92 -20.83
CA GLU A 164 12.17 4.35 -19.90
C GLU A 164 12.63 4.33 -18.43
N TRP A 165 13.93 4.06 -18.17
CA TRP A 165 14.47 4.10 -16.80
C TRP A 165 14.39 5.49 -16.14
N ARG A 166 14.20 6.57 -16.93
CA ARG A 166 14.00 7.95 -16.48
C ARG A 166 12.53 8.36 -16.42
N GLN A 167 11.63 7.46 -16.69
CA GLN A 167 10.18 7.71 -16.65
C GLN A 167 9.53 7.29 -15.31
N GLY A 168 10.31 7.04 -14.27
CA GLY A 168 9.81 6.70 -12.94
C GLY A 168 9.07 7.84 -12.25
N LEU A 169 8.30 7.50 -11.21
CA LEU A 169 7.58 8.45 -10.34
C LEU A 169 6.52 9.31 -11.06
N VAL A 170 5.96 8.81 -12.17
CA VAL A 170 4.85 9.47 -12.89
C VAL A 170 3.55 9.28 -12.13
N TRP A 171 3.29 8.05 -11.66
CA TRP A 171 2.03 7.70 -11.01
C TRP A 171 2.15 7.83 -9.50
N LEU A 172 1.51 8.87 -8.94
CA LEU A 172 1.42 9.08 -7.49
C LEU A 172 0.34 8.20 -6.86
N ARG A 173 -0.71 7.95 -7.61
CA ARG A 173 -1.84 7.07 -7.30
C ARG A 173 -2.00 6.04 -8.41
N GLU A 174 -2.47 4.87 -8.04
CA GLU A 174 -2.72 3.79 -8.99
C GLU A 174 -3.64 4.25 -10.12
N MET A 175 -3.28 3.88 -11.34
CA MET A 175 -4.02 4.28 -12.55
C MET A 175 -5.48 3.78 -12.48
N GLY A 176 -6.41 4.68 -12.74
CA GLY A 176 -7.84 4.40 -12.67
C GLY A 176 -8.48 4.61 -11.30
N TRP A 177 -7.69 4.98 -10.26
CA TRP A 177 -8.20 5.29 -8.94
C TRP A 177 -8.05 6.77 -8.58
N ALA A 178 -9.05 7.31 -7.89
CA ALA A 178 -9.07 8.69 -7.38
C ALA A 178 -9.44 8.70 -5.89
N GLU A 179 -9.00 9.74 -5.17
CA GLU A 179 -9.36 9.89 -3.76
C GLU A 179 -10.89 10.04 -3.61
N GLY A 180 -11.42 9.43 -2.55
CA GLY A 180 -12.86 9.35 -2.31
C GLY A 180 -13.59 8.29 -3.14
N GLN A 181 -12.95 7.64 -4.09
CA GLN A 181 -13.54 6.53 -4.84
C GLN A 181 -13.69 5.31 -3.93
N LYS A 182 -14.90 4.73 -3.89
CA LYS A 182 -15.25 3.59 -3.04
C LYS A 182 -14.85 2.25 -3.68
N GLY A 183 -14.63 1.23 -2.85
CA GLY A 183 -14.42 -0.15 -3.29
C GLY A 183 -12.98 -0.48 -3.69
N GLY A 184 -12.03 0.45 -3.53
CA GLY A 184 -10.63 0.21 -3.88
C GLY A 184 -9.86 -0.56 -2.81
N TYR A 185 -9.51 -1.83 -3.11
CA TYR A 185 -8.65 -2.66 -2.25
C TYR A 185 -9.12 -2.72 -0.78
N ASN A 186 -10.42 -2.88 -0.57
CA ASN A 186 -11.05 -2.94 0.76
C ASN A 186 -11.87 -4.22 1.00
N GLY A 187 -11.73 -5.23 0.16
CA GLY A 187 -12.28 -6.58 0.42
C GLY A 187 -11.72 -7.18 1.71
N GLU A 188 -10.46 -6.90 2.00
CA GLU A 188 -9.75 -7.32 3.21
C GLU A 188 -10.14 -6.53 4.47
N CYS A 189 -11.02 -5.54 4.34
CA CYS A 189 -11.61 -4.80 5.46
C CYS A 189 -12.74 -5.57 6.16
N ASN A 190 -13.21 -6.67 5.58
CA ASN A 190 -14.21 -7.52 6.22
C ASN A 190 -13.70 -7.99 7.59
N PRO A 191 -14.44 -7.76 8.69
CA PRO A 191 -14.04 -8.19 10.03
C PRO A 191 -14.00 -9.73 10.21
N ASP A 192 -14.53 -10.49 9.27
CA ASP A 192 -14.47 -11.97 9.30
C ASP A 192 -13.16 -12.54 8.75
N VAL A 193 -12.31 -11.72 8.12
CA VAL A 193 -10.99 -12.15 7.63
C VAL A 193 -9.88 -11.58 8.52
N TRP A 194 -8.74 -12.30 8.58
CA TRP A 194 -7.64 -11.93 9.48
C TRP A 194 -7.10 -10.51 9.22
N GLN A 195 -7.08 -10.05 7.96
CA GLN A 195 -6.59 -8.71 7.61
C GLN A 195 -7.49 -7.62 8.20
N GLY A 196 -8.81 -7.81 8.17
CA GLY A 196 -9.77 -6.88 8.74
C GLY A 196 -9.80 -6.92 10.26
N GLN A 197 -9.49 -8.07 10.86
CA GLN A 197 -9.36 -8.23 12.32
C GLN A 197 -8.08 -7.59 12.85
N THR A 198 -6.94 -7.86 12.20
CA THR A 198 -5.63 -7.36 12.61
C THR A 198 -5.46 -5.86 12.30
N TRP A 199 -5.95 -5.42 11.13
CA TRP A 199 -5.81 -4.05 10.62
C TRP A 199 -7.18 -3.46 10.27
N PRO A 200 -8.04 -3.17 11.26
CA PRO A 200 -9.40 -2.68 11.03
C PRO A 200 -9.39 -1.40 10.20
N CYS A 201 -10.09 -1.43 9.08
CA CYS A 201 -10.14 -0.33 8.14
C CYS A 201 -10.87 0.91 8.68
N GLY A 202 -10.43 2.08 8.23
CA GLY A 202 -11.13 3.34 8.45
C GLY A 202 -12.46 3.40 7.68
N LYS A 203 -13.32 4.30 8.12
CA LYS A 203 -14.61 4.55 7.49
C LYS A 203 -14.78 6.02 7.17
N ASP A 204 -15.42 6.29 6.04
CA ASP A 204 -15.83 7.64 5.66
C ASP A 204 -17.02 8.14 6.49
N ALA A 205 -17.45 9.39 6.25
CA ALA A 205 -18.59 10.00 6.94
C ALA A 205 -19.92 9.29 6.68
N GLN A 206 -20.01 8.44 5.65
CA GLN A 206 -21.18 7.63 5.32
C GLN A 206 -21.14 6.24 5.98
N GLY A 207 -20.01 5.89 6.61
CA GLY A 207 -19.80 4.61 7.28
C GLY A 207 -19.25 3.52 6.36
N ASP A 208 -18.92 3.84 5.11
CA ASP A 208 -18.30 2.92 4.16
C ASP A 208 -16.78 2.85 4.40
N PHE A 209 -16.16 1.70 4.11
CA PHE A 209 -14.72 1.58 4.21
C PHE A 209 -14.01 2.49 3.19
N VAL A 210 -12.96 3.18 3.65
CA VAL A 210 -12.07 3.93 2.77
C VAL A 210 -11.29 2.99 1.85
N SER A 211 -10.74 3.53 0.75
CA SER A 211 -10.04 2.73 -0.27
C SER A 211 -8.54 2.71 -0.05
N TYR A 212 -7.93 1.52 -0.13
CA TYR A 212 -6.50 1.28 0.03
C TYR A 212 -5.82 0.89 -1.28
N PHE A 213 -6.19 1.56 -2.38
CA PHE A 213 -5.50 1.41 -3.66
C PHE A 213 -4.06 1.93 -3.60
N GLY A 214 -3.26 1.60 -4.61
CA GLY A 214 -1.83 1.91 -4.66
C GLY A 214 -1.51 3.40 -4.58
N ARG A 215 -0.66 3.81 -3.63
CA ARG A 215 -0.18 5.19 -3.47
C ARG A 215 1.32 5.23 -3.25
N GLY A 216 1.94 6.30 -3.76
CA GLY A 216 3.36 6.56 -3.58
C GLY A 216 4.27 5.68 -4.43
N ALA A 217 5.58 5.82 -4.26
CA ALA A 217 6.61 5.19 -5.08
C ALA A 217 6.65 3.66 -5.02
N LYS A 218 6.04 3.05 -4.00
CA LYS A 218 5.88 1.59 -3.86
C LYS A 218 4.52 1.11 -4.36
N GLN A 219 3.57 2.01 -4.68
CA GLN A 219 2.17 1.65 -4.90
C GLN A 219 1.62 0.86 -3.71
N LEU A 220 1.79 1.44 -2.50
CA LEU A 220 1.35 0.85 -1.24
C LEU A 220 -0.16 0.58 -1.30
N SER A 221 -0.57 -0.67 -1.21
CA SER A 221 -1.97 -1.13 -1.33
C SER A 221 -2.36 -2.01 -0.15
N TYR A 222 -3.65 -2.13 0.12
CA TYR A 222 -4.27 -2.92 1.17
C TYR A 222 -4.04 -2.45 2.61
N ASN A 223 -5.06 -2.60 3.45
CA ASN A 223 -5.03 -2.23 4.87
C ASN A 223 -3.87 -2.87 5.65
N TYR A 224 -3.55 -4.12 5.38
CA TYR A 224 -2.46 -4.87 6.05
C TYR A 224 -1.04 -4.40 5.68
N ASN A 225 -0.90 -3.50 4.70
CA ASN A 225 0.34 -2.79 4.42
C ASN A 225 0.30 -1.35 4.94
N TYR A 226 -0.87 -0.69 4.88
CA TYR A 226 -1.05 0.65 5.45
C TYR A 226 -0.93 0.68 6.97
N GLY A 227 -1.46 -0.34 7.67
CA GLY A 227 -1.41 -0.44 9.12
C GLY A 227 0.03 -0.46 9.67
N PRO A 228 0.88 -1.41 9.28
CA PRO A 228 2.28 -1.45 9.71
C PRO A 228 3.07 -0.20 9.33
N PHE A 229 2.84 0.35 8.13
CA PHE A 229 3.49 1.60 7.73
C PHE A 229 3.03 2.78 8.59
N SER A 230 1.75 2.87 8.91
CA SER A 230 1.21 3.89 9.82
C SER A 230 1.84 3.79 11.22
N ASP A 231 1.95 2.58 11.74
CA ASP A 231 2.56 2.36 13.06
C ASP A 231 4.03 2.79 13.08
N ALA A 232 4.79 2.46 12.05
CA ALA A 232 6.19 2.88 11.92
C ALA A 232 6.35 4.40 11.78
N MET A 233 5.40 5.10 11.14
CA MET A 233 5.48 6.55 10.93
C MET A 233 4.94 7.36 12.10
N PHE A 234 3.88 6.89 12.77
CA PHE A 234 3.10 7.68 13.73
C PHE A 234 2.96 7.01 15.11
N GLY A 235 3.49 5.78 15.30
CA GLY A 235 3.29 5.00 16.52
C GLY A 235 1.86 4.47 16.70
N THR A 236 1.00 4.65 15.71
CA THR A 236 -0.38 4.16 15.67
C THR A 236 -0.77 3.71 14.27
N VAL A 237 -1.50 2.61 14.20
CA VAL A 237 -2.04 2.09 12.94
C VAL A 237 -3.13 3.00 12.35
N ARG A 238 -3.82 3.78 13.22
CA ARG A 238 -5.03 4.52 12.84
C ARG A 238 -4.80 5.63 11.84
N THR A 239 -3.67 6.35 11.92
CA THR A 239 -3.44 7.54 11.07
C THR A 239 -3.64 7.25 9.59
N LEU A 240 -3.00 6.20 9.05
CA LEU A 240 -3.12 5.86 7.63
C LEU A 240 -4.23 4.86 7.34
N LEU A 241 -4.73 4.13 8.34
CA LEU A 241 -5.95 3.35 8.15
C LEU A 241 -7.19 4.24 8.06
N ASP A 242 -7.21 5.38 8.75
CA ASP A 242 -8.32 6.34 8.67
C ASP A 242 -8.17 7.34 7.52
N LYS A 243 -6.93 7.70 7.15
CA LYS A 243 -6.61 8.70 6.14
C LYS A 243 -5.52 8.19 5.17
N PRO A 244 -5.83 7.20 4.33
CA PRO A 244 -4.86 6.60 3.41
C PRO A 244 -4.32 7.58 2.37
N GLU A 245 -5.06 8.65 2.04
CA GLU A 245 -4.68 9.70 1.11
C GLU A 245 -3.39 10.44 1.52
N LEU A 246 -3.07 10.51 2.82
CA LEU A 246 -1.85 11.15 3.32
C LEU A 246 -0.57 10.53 2.73
N VAL A 247 -0.62 9.26 2.33
CA VAL A 247 0.53 8.60 1.69
C VAL A 247 0.91 9.28 0.39
N ALA A 248 -0.06 9.74 -0.41
CA ALA A 248 0.21 10.38 -1.69
C ALA A 248 0.73 11.82 -1.54
N ASP A 249 0.15 12.59 -0.63
CA ASP A 249 0.25 14.05 -0.64
C ASP A 249 1.47 14.63 0.10
N THR A 250 2.23 13.80 0.81
CA THR A 250 3.36 14.23 1.63
C THR A 250 4.63 13.42 1.30
N TRP A 251 5.73 13.66 2.01
CA TRP A 251 6.96 12.86 1.91
C TRP A 251 6.74 11.35 2.19
N LEU A 252 5.58 10.99 2.75
CA LEU A 252 5.17 9.59 2.93
C LEU A 252 5.08 8.83 1.60
N ASN A 253 4.87 9.54 0.48
CA ASN A 253 4.84 8.94 -0.86
C ASN A 253 6.13 8.20 -1.23
N LEU A 254 7.27 8.71 -0.79
CA LEU A 254 8.58 8.07 -0.96
C LEU A 254 8.97 7.25 0.27
N ALA A 255 8.57 7.68 1.48
CA ALA A 255 8.86 6.94 2.71
C ALA A 255 8.22 5.55 2.74
N SER A 256 7.06 5.35 2.10
CA SER A 256 6.43 4.02 1.97
C SER A 256 7.33 3.03 1.24
N ALA A 257 8.04 3.48 0.20
CA ALA A 257 9.00 2.65 -0.53
C ALA A 257 10.28 2.40 0.27
N VAL A 258 10.78 3.41 1.00
CA VAL A 258 11.95 3.25 1.90
C VAL A 258 11.61 2.31 3.06
N PHE A 259 10.42 2.41 3.64
CA PHE A 259 9.92 1.47 4.66
C PHE A 259 9.94 0.03 4.14
N PHE A 260 9.40 -0.21 2.95
CA PHE A 260 9.41 -1.53 2.33
C PHE A 260 10.83 -2.04 2.03
N PHE A 261 11.75 -1.13 1.71
CA PHE A 261 13.15 -1.46 1.43
C PHE A 261 13.91 -1.95 2.68
N VAL A 262 13.61 -1.38 3.86
CA VAL A 262 14.32 -1.71 5.11
C VAL A 262 13.62 -2.76 5.97
N THR A 263 12.30 -2.93 5.79
CA THR A 263 11.48 -3.80 6.65
C THR A 263 11.37 -5.18 6.03
N PRO A 264 11.84 -6.23 6.71
CA PRO A 264 11.65 -7.59 6.24
C PRO A 264 10.17 -7.98 6.35
N GLN A 265 9.72 -8.81 5.43
CA GLN A 265 8.38 -9.41 5.43
C GLN A 265 8.52 -10.92 5.48
N ALA A 266 8.48 -11.49 6.67
CA ALA A 266 8.68 -12.94 6.83
C ALA A 266 7.89 -13.76 5.80
N PRO A 267 8.50 -14.76 5.15
CA PRO A 267 9.87 -15.27 5.38
C PRO A 267 10.99 -14.55 4.59
N LYS A 268 10.71 -13.39 3.99
CA LYS A 268 11.65 -12.64 3.14
C LYS A 268 12.57 -11.74 3.98
N PRO A 269 13.89 -11.66 3.66
CA PRO A 269 14.77 -10.62 4.22
C PRO A 269 14.38 -9.23 3.71
N SER A 270 14.90 -8.17 4.32
CA SER A 270 14.78 -6.83 3.75
C SER A 270 15.69 -6.67 2.52
N MET A 271 15.30 -5.79 1.58
CA MET A 271 16.16 -5.46 0.44
C MET A 271 17.47 -4.82 0.91
N LEU A 272 17.44 -4.00 1.96
CA LEU A 272 18.65 -3.41 2.54
C LEU A 272 19.65 -4.49 2.95
N HIS A 273 19.20 -5.54 3.65
CA HIS A 273 20.07 -6.63 4.09
C HIS A 273 20.61 -7.48 2.95
N VAL A 274 19.91 -7.54 1.81
CA VAL A 274 20.44 -8.14 0.58
C VAL A 274 21.57 -7.27 0.01
N ILE A 275 21.36 -5.95 -0.05
CA ILE A 275 22.31 -5.02 -0.68
C ILE A 275 23.58 -4.83 0.14
N ASP A 276 23.46 -4.76 1.46
CA ASP A 276 24.58 -4.52 2.37
C ASP A 276 25.32 -5.81 2.79
N GLY A 277 24.81 -6.97 2.36
CA GLY A 277 25.39 -8.28 2.66
C GLY A 277 25.09 -8.81 4.06
N THR A 278 24.20 -8.21 4.81
CA THR A 278 23.74 -8.74 6.11
C THR A 278 22.98 -10.06 5.92
N TRP A 279 22.12 -10.15 4.89
CA TRP A 279 21.50 -11.41 4.52
C TRP A 279 22.48 -12.33 3.80
N GLN A 280 22.68 -13.53 4.33
CA GLN A 280 23.50 -14.57 3.74
C GLN A 280 22.64 -15.81 3.51
N PRO A 281 22.45 -16.25 2.24
CA PRO A 281 21.61 -17.40 1.92
C PRO A 281 22.18 -18.68 2.51
N ASN A 282 21.35 -19.47 3.15
CA ASN A 282 21.69 -20.81 3.61
C ASN A 282 21.66 -21.84 2.44
N ALA A 283 21.80 -23.14 2.73
CA ALA A 283 21.76 -24.18 1.72
C ALA A 283 20.39 -24.26 1.03
N HIS A 284 19.33 -24.15 1.81
CA HIS A 284 17.95 -24.18 1.32
C HIS A 284 17.65 -23.00 0.38
N ASP A 285 18.06 -21.78 0.75
CA ASP A 285 17.93 -20.61 -0.13
C ASP A 285 18.62 -20.83 -1.47
N LYS A 286 19.86 -21.34 -1.45
CA LYS A 286 20.66 -21.59 -2.66
C LYS A 286 20.05 -22.66 -3.55
N GLU A 287 19.49 -23.73 -2.98
CA GLU A 287 18.77 -24.77 -3.72
C GLU A 287 17.49 -24.22 -4.38
N ASN A 288 16.90 -23.19 -3.79
CA ASN A 288 15.74 -22.47 -4.32
C ASN A 288 16.14 -21.34 -5.29
N GLY A 289 17.44 -21.18 -5.61
CA GLY A 289 17.94 -20.14 -6.51
C GLY A 289 18.02 -18.75 -5.90
N LEU A 290 17.76 -18.63 -4.59
CA LEU A 290 17.79 -17.36 -3.84
C LEU A 290 19.24 -17.04 -3.47
N VAL A 291 19.85 -16.14 -4.24
CA VAL A 291 21.25 -15.73 -4.06
C VAL A 291 21.36 -14.21 -4.09
N PRO A 292 22.39 -13.61 -3.43
CA PRO A 292 22.59 -12.17 -3.43
C PRO A 292 22.70 -11.60 -4.85
N GLY A 293 22.06 -10.46 -5.08
CA GLY A 293 22.04 -9.75 -6.35
C GLY A 293 20.76 -8.96 -6.53
N PHE A 294 20.67 -8.22 -7.63
CA PHE A 294 19.45 -7.45 -7.92
C PHE A 294 18.21 -8.35 -8.11
N GLY A 295 18.38 -9.55 -8.69
CA GLY A 295 17.27 -10.48 -8.95
C GLY A 295 16.50 -10.89 -7.69
N VAL A 296 17.18 -11.10 -6.56
CA VAL A 296 16.48 -11.44 -5.31
C VAL A 296 15.68 -10.27 -4.74
N THR A 297 16.01 -9.01 -5.09
CA THR A 297 15.17 -7.86 -4.71
C THR A 297 13.88 -7.80 -5.52
N ILE A 298 13.88 -8.31 -6.76
CA ILE A 298 12.64 -8.54 -7.54
C ILE A 298 11.78 -9.60 -6.84
N GLN A 299 12.41 -10.70 -6.37
CA GLN A 299 11.70 -11.75 -5.62
C GLN A 299 11.08 -11.19 -4.31
N ILE A 300 11.74 -10.25 -3.66
CA ILE A 300 11.22 -9.62 -2.45
C ILE A 300 10.01 -8.73 -2.78
N ILE A 301 10.11 -7.85 -3.80
CA ILE A 301 9.08 -6.84 -4.07
C ILE A 301 7.81 -7.43 -4.69
N ASN A 302 7.94 -8.33 -5.68
CA ASN A 302 6.79 -8.86 -6.42
C ASN A 302 7.00 -10.31 -6.91
N GLY A 303 7.77 -11.10 -6.18
CA GLY A 303 8.19 -12.45 -6.59
C GLY A 303 7.05 -13.41 -6.90
N GLY A 304 5.91 -13.26 -6.22
CA GLY A 304 4.72 -14.10 -6.46
C GLY A 304 4.17 -13.98 -7.89
N VAL A 305 4.42 -12.86 -8.56
CA VAL A 305 3.95 -12.58 -9.91
C VAL A 305 5.10 -12.64 -10.93
N GLU A 306 6.27 -12.10 -10.58
CA GLU A 306 7.34 -11.85 -11.54
C GLU A 306 8.38 -12.98 -11.61
N CYS A 307 8.51 -13.82 -10.60
CA CYS A 307 9.61 -14.77 -10.45
C CYS A 307 9.20 -16.23 -10.57
N GLY A 308 10.18 -17.14 -10.71
CA GLY A 308 9.98 -18.59 -10.64
C GLY A 308 9.68 -19.26 -11.99
N GLY A 309 9.31 -18.51 -13.00
CA GLY A 309 9.13 -19.03 -14.36
C GLY A 309 10.44 -19.43 -15.03
N PRO A 310 10.40 -20.19 -16.14
CA PRO A 310 11.63 -20.60 -16.87
C PRO A 310 12.32 -19.45 -17.61
N THR A 311 11.62 -18.34 -17.81
CA THR A 311 12.10 -17.11 -18.44
C THR A 311 11.78 -15.92 -17.57
N GLU A 312 12.53 -14.82 -17.72
CA GLU A 312 12.10 -13.54 -17.15
C GLU A 312 10.81 -13.10 -17.86
N ILE A 313 9.93 -12.47 -17.11
CA ILE A 313 8.75 -11.79 -17.69
C ILE A 313 9.11 -10.33 -18.00
N ALA A 314 8.30 -9.66 -18.81
CA ALA A 314 8.58 -8.29 -19.28
C ALA A 314 8.86 -7.30 -18.14
N GLN A 315 8.11 -7.37 -17.04
CA GLN A 315 8.34 -6.53 -15.86
C GLN A 315 9.70 -6.78 -15.22
N GLY A 316 10.12 -8.05 -15.11
CA GLY A 316 11.44 -8.44 -14.62
C GLY A 316 12.55 -7.94 -15.55
N GLU A 317 12.39 -8.07 -16.88
CA GLU A 317 13.32 -7.54 -17.87
C GLU A 317 13.45 -6.02 -17.79
N ASN A 318 12.35 -5.30 -17.62
CA ASN A 318 12.34 -3.86 -17.40
C ASN A 318 13.15 -3.49 -16.16
N ARG A 319 12.89 -4.12 -15.01
CA ARG A 319 13.63 -3.86 -13.77
C ARG A 319 15.12 -4.06 -13.94
N ILE A 320 15.53 -5.13 -14.63
CA ILE A 320 16.95 -5.44 -14.94
C ILE A 320 17.57 -4.33 -15.82
N SER A 321 16.83 -3.91 -16.85
CA SER A 321 17.28 -2.84 -17.76
C SER A 321 17.43 -1.52 -17.01
N TYR A 322 16.46 -1.16 -16.19
CA TYR A 322 16.46 0.07 -15.40
C TYR A 322 17.61 0.03 -14.36
N TYR A 323 17.77 -1.08 -13.65
CA TYR A 323 18.87 -1.23 -12.69
C TYR A 323 20.25 -1.05 -13.35
N LYS A 324 20.47 -1.63 -14.53
CA LYS A 324 21.74 -1.45 -15.26
C LYS A 324 22.00 0.01 -15.60
N SER A 325 20.97 0.75 -16.04
CA SER A 325 21.09 2.16 -16.39
C SER A 325 21.30 3.04 -15.15
N GLU A 326 20.59 2.77 -14.06
CA GLU A 326 20.76 3.46 -12.77
C GLU A 326 22.14 3.16 -12.15
N ALA A 327 22.58 1.92 -12.22
CA ALA A 327 23.90 1.50 -11.73
C ALA A 327 25.02 2.20 -12.50
N GLU A 328 24.94 2.29 -13.83
CA GLU A 328 25.87 3.03 -14.66
C GLU A 328 25.90 4.52 -14.29
N TYR A 329 24.72 5.14 -14.18
CA TYR A 329 24.60 6.56 -13.83
C TYR A 329 25.16 6.86 -12.44
N LEU A 330 24.83 6.05 -11.44
CA LEU A 330 25.30 6.20 -10.05
C LEU A 330 26.69 5.61 -9.80
N LYS A 331 27.36 5.09 -10.85
CA LYS A 331 28.70 4.48 -10.79
C LYS A 331 28.78 3.28 -9.84
N VAL A 332 27.75 2.44 -9.89
CA VAL A 332 27.70 1.16 -9.18
C VAL A 332 28.30 0.07 -10.09
N PRO A 333 29.36 -0.61 -9.66
CA PRO A 333 29.85 -1.76 -10.43
C PRO A 333 28.83 -2.90 -10.41
N VAL A 334 28.50 -3.44 -11.58
CA VAL A 334 27.64 -4.61 -11.74
C VAL A 334 28.55 -5.78 -12.19
N PRO A 335 28.93 -6.70 -11.30
CA PRO A 335 29.75 -7.84 -11.64
C PRO A 335 29.08 -8.73 -12.70
N ALA A 336 29.84 -9.29 -13.62
CA ALA A 336 29.32 -10.15 -14.69
C ALA A 336 28.60 -11.41 -14.17
N ASN A 337 28.92 -11.83 -12.96
CA ASN A 337 28.29 -12.97 -12.28
C ASN A 337 27.16 -12.57 -11.31
N GLU A 338 26.80 -11.29 -11.22
CA GLU A 338 25.64 -10.88 -10.41
C GLU A 338 24.36 -11.43 -11.02
N VAL A 339 23.54 -12.06 -10.20
CA VAL A 339 22.21 -12.55 -10.61
C VAL A 339 21.26 -11.37 -10.64
N LEU A 340 20.91 -10.90 -11.84
CA LEU A 340 20.08 -9.72 -12.05
C LEU A 340 18.59 -10.02 -12.19
N GLY A 341 18.23 -11.22 -12.63
CA GLY A 341 16.86 -11.67 -12.81
C GLY A 341 16.43 -12.67 -11.75
N CYS A 342 15.15 -13.03 -11.76
CA CYS A 342 14.57 -13.95 -10.78
C CYS A 342 13.87 -15.16 -11.41
N LYS A 343 14.08 -15.43 -12.70
CA LYS A 343 13.62 -16.67 -13.31
C LYS A 343 14.16 -17.89 -12.54
N ASN A 344 13.37 -18.93 -12.44
CA ASN A 344 13.66 -20.15 -11.68
C ASN A 344 13.89 -19.95 -10.16
N MET A 345 13.83 -18.72 -9.62
CA MET A 345 13.85 -18.50 -8.18
C MET A 345 12.54 -18.95 -7.58
N LYS A 346 12.58 -19.85 -6.60
CA LYS A 346 11.39 -20.18 -5.82
C LYS A 346 11.03 -19.05 -4.85
N GLN A 347 9.84 -19.12 -4.28
CA GLN A 347 9.45 -18.21 -3.21
C GLN A 347 10.31 -18.45 -1.96
N PHE A 348 10.51 -17.39 -1.16
CA PHE A 348 11.03 -17.54 0.18
C PHE A 348 10.04 -18.36 1.03
N ASP A 349 10.56 -19.20 1.90
CA ASP A 349 9.80 -20.01 2.84
C ASP A 349 10.49 -20.10 4.21
N GLU A 350 9.87 -20.80 5.15
CA GLU A 350 10.35 -20.91 6.54
C GLU A 350 11.71 -21.63 6.68
N GLY A 351 12.19 -22.29 5.63
CA GLY A 351 13.53 -22.93 5.60
C GLY A 351 14.66 -21.97 5.28
N GLY A 352 14.34 -20.76 4.80
CA GLY A 352 15.31 -19.76 4.41
C GLY A 352 15.96 -19.02 5.58
N SER A 353 17.17 -18.47 5.35
CA SER A 353 17.90 -17.69 6.36
C SER A 353 17.26 -16.34 6.67
N GLY A 354 16.35 -15.86 5.83
CA GLY A 354 15.56 -14.64 6.04
C GLY A 354 14.26 -14.86 6.82
N ALA A 355 13.90 -16.11 7.12
CA ALA A 355 12.65 -16.48 7.78
C ALA A 355 12.66 -16.14 9.27
N LEU A 356 12.63 -14.85 9.56
CA LEU A 356 12.64 -14.33 10.93
C LEU A 356 11.19 -14.14 11.41
N PRO A 357 10.71 -14.84 12.46
CA PRO A 357 9.44 -14.54 13.09
C PRO A 357 9.44 -13.12 13.67
N GLN A 358 8.39 -12.33 13.39
CA GLN A 358 8.38 -10.88 13.62
C GLN A 358 7.22 -10.40 14.51
N TYR A 359 6.30 -11.30 14.86
CA TYR A 359 5.09 -10.96 15.60
C TYR A 359 4.89 -11.86 16.80
N TRP A 360 4.16 -11.37 17.77
CA TRP A 360 3.76 -12.11 18.97
C TRP A 360 2.36 -12.69 18.78
N GLU A 361 2.20 -13.96 19.16
CA GLU A 361 0.93 -14.66 19.20
C GLU A 361 0.84 -15.45 20.51
N GLN A 362 -0.36 -15.84 20.92
CA GLN A 362 -0.55 -16.69 22.10
C GLN A 362 0.35 -17.93 22.07
N ASP A 363 1.06 -18.18 23.15
CA ASP A 363 1.75 -19.45 23.34
C ASP A 363 0.73 -20.51 23.83
N TRP A 364 0.41 -21.47 22.97
CA TRP A 364 -0.52 -22.56 23.24
C TRP A 364 0.12 -23.71 24.04
N GLY A 365 1.34 -23.56 24.52
CA GLY A 365 2.04 -24.54 25.31
C GLY A 365 1.32 -24.83 26.65
N TRP A 366 1.68 -25.95 27.26
CA TRP A 366 1.17 -26.35 28.55
C TRP A 366 2.24 -26.19 29.64
N ASP A 367 1.90 -25.48 30.72
CA ASP A 367 2.76 -25.34 31.90
C ASP A 367 2.05 -25.88 33.16
N PRO A 368 2.41 -27.08 33.65
CA PRO A 368 1.77 -27.67 34.81
C PRO A 368 2.00 -26.91 36.12
N SER A 369 2.91 -25.95 36.15
CA SER A 369 3.20 -25.13 37.36
C SER A 369 2.20 -23.98 37.53
N THR A 370 1.37 -23.69 36.52
CA THR A 370 0.37 -22.63 36.58
C THR A 370 -1.02 -23.16 36.96
N PRO A 371 -1.90 -22.32 37.51
CA PRO A 371 -3.20 -22.77 37.99
C PRO A 371 -4.12 -23.36 36.91
N THR A 372 -4.01 -22.87 35.67
CA THR A 372 -4.84 -23.30 34.53
C THR A 372 -4.10 -24.22 33.55
N GLY A 373 -2.80 -24.43 33.76
CA GLY A 373 -1.94 -25.10 32.79
C GLY A 373 -1.54 -24.22 31.58
N SER A 374 -1.97 -22.96 31.53
CA SER A 374 -1.59 -22.02 30.47
C SER A 374 -0.18 -21.50 30.73
N THR A 375 0.57 -21.20 29.67
CA THR A 375 1.94 -20.64 29.79
C THR A 375 1.95 -19.19 30.25
N TYR A 376 0.82 -18.47 30.11
CA TYR A 376 0.71 -17.02 30.32
C TYR A 376 1.82 -16.24 29.61
N SER A 377 2.18 -16.67 28.41
CA SER A 377 3.24 -16.10 27.59
C SER A 377 2.82 -16.02 26.11
N CYS A 378 3.53 -15.22 25.33
CA CYS A 378 3.44 -15.18 23.88
C CYS A 378 4.67 -15.83 23.24
N GLN A 379 4.49 -16.33 22.02
CA GLN A 379 5.53 -16.90 21.18
C GLN A 379 5.72 -16.07 19.90
N LEU A 380 6.87 -16.23 19.26
CA LEU A 380 7.14 -15.59 17.97
C LEU A 380 6.51 -16.37 16.82
N VAL A 381 5.88 -15.66 15.89
CA VAL A 381 5.28 -16.18 14.66
C VAL A 381 5.70 -15.38 13.43
N GLY A 382 5.66 -16.01 12.27
CA GLY A 382 6.01 -15.37 10.99
C GLY A 382 4.88 -14.59 10.34
N TYR A 383 3.62 -14.85 10.72
CA TYR A 383 2.45 -14.13 10.17
C TYR A 383 2.13 -12.88 10.99
N GLN A 384 1.45 -11.92 10.36
CA GLN A 384 1.10 -10.65 10.99
C GLN A 384 0.06 -10.83 12.10
N THR A 385 0.32 -10.20 13.23
CA THR A 385 -0.61 -9.98 14.35
C THR A 385 -0.57 -8.50 14.76
N PRO A 386 -1.46 -8.02 15.64
CA PRO A 386 -1.39 -6.65 16.16
C PRO A 386 -0.16 -6.35 17.03
N PHE A 387 0.65 -7.35 17.33
CA PHE A 387 1.77 -7.25 18.28
C PHE A 387 3.09 -7.54 17.58
N SER A 388 3.91 -6.51 17.35
CA SER A 388 5.20 -6.64 16.69
C SER A 388 6.31 -6.97 17.65
N ALA A 389 7.18 -7.92 17.31
CA ALA A 389 8.40 -8.22 18.07
C ALA A 389 9.45 -7.10 17.99
N PHE A 390 9.23 -6.11 17.12
CA PHE A 390 10.09 -4.95 16.98
C PHE A 390 9.62 -3.72 17.75
N LYS A 391 8.42 -3.77 18.33
CA LYS A 391 7.83 -2.66 19.09
C LYS A 391 7.90 -2.93 20.58
N GLU A 392 8.51 -1.99 21.30
CA GLU A 392 8.62 -2.05 22.76
C GLU A 392 7.24 -2.12 23.40
N GLY A 393 7.08 -3.01 24.38
CA GLY A 393 5.83 -3.22 25.11
C GLY A 393 4.81 -4.11 24.42
N ASP A 394 5.00 -4.49 23.13
CA ASP A 394 4.04 -5.34 22.42
C ASP A 394 4.00 -6.77 22.97
N TYR A 395 5.09 -7.28 23.52
CA TYR A 395 5.09 -8.56 24.23
C TYR A 395 4.13 -8.53 25.44
N LYS A 396 4.25 -7.49 26.25
CA LYS A 396 3.37 -7.27 27.41
C LYS A 396 1.90 -7.15 26.96
N ARG A 397 1.63 -6.38 25.89
CA ARG A 397 0.28 -6.23 25.33
C ARG A 397 -0.28 -7.53 24.78
N CYS A 398 0.54 -8.35 24.15
CA CYS A 398 0.16 -9.68 23.68
C CYS A 398 -0.29 -10.57 24.86
N VAL A 399 0.50 -10.63 25.92
CA VAL A 399 0.15 -11.43 27.12
C VAL A 399 -1.16 -10.92 27.75
N GLN A 400 -1.33 -9.61 27.88
CA GLN A 400 -2.57 -9.01 28.42
C GLN A 400 -3.79 -9.25 27.53
N HIS A 401 -3.58 -9.39 26.22
CA HIS A 401 -4.67 -9.64 25.25
C HIS A 401 -5.21 -11.07 25.35
N PHE A 402 -4.33 -12.04 25.45
CA PHE A 402 -4.73 -13.44 25.40
C PHE A 402 -5.03 -14.06 26.77
N PHE A 403 -4.54 -13.45 27.85
CA PHE A 403 -4.64 -14.03 29.18
C PHE A 403 -5.23 -13.06 30.20
N ASN A 404 -6.02 -13.58 31.13
CA ASN A 404 -6.48 -12.82 32.29
C ASN A 404 -5.33 -12.69 33.29
N VAL A 405 -4.50 -11.64 33.16
CA VAL A 405 -3.30 -11.41 33.99
C VAL A 405 -3.33 -10.05 34.68
N SER A 406 -2.71 -9.99 35.86
CA SER A 406 -2.38 -8.76 36.57
C SER A 406 -0.85 -8.61 36.53
N ILE A 407 -0.35 -7.57 35.87
CA ILE A 407 1.10 -7.31 35.82
C ILE A 407 1.47 -6.39 36.97
N VAL A 408 2.48 -6.78 37.73
CA VAL A 408 2.96 -6.04 38.88
C VAL A 408 4.45 -5.70 38.72
N ASP A 409 4.88 -4.58 39.31
CA ASP A 409 6.30 -4.25 39.44
C ASP A 409 6.99 -5.20 40.44
N ASP A 410 8.31 -5.08 40.61
CA ASP A 410 9.07 -5.92 41.54
C ASP A 410 8.70 -5.70 43.01
N SER A 411 8.00 -4.60 43.36
CA SER A 411 7.46 -4.33 44.70
C SER A 411 6.08 -4.96 44.92
N GLY A 412 5.46 -5.53 43.90
CA GLY A 412 4.10 -6.09 43.92
C GLY A 412 2.98 -5.08 43.72
N LYS A 413 3.31 -3.85 43.32
CA LYS A 413 2.31 -2.84 42.93
C LYS A 413 1.81 -3.13 41.53
N VAL A 414 0.49 -3.15 41.38
CA VAL A 414 -0.15 -3.36 40.04
C VAL A 414 0.21 -2.21 39.13
N GLU A 415 0.83 -2.54 37.98
CA GLU A 415 1.01 -1.61 36.90
C GLU A 415 -0.36 -1.27 36.30
N PRO A 416 -0.62 0.01 35.96
CA PRO A 416 -1.82 0.36 35.19
C PRO A 416 -1.85 -0.48 33.93
N VAL A 417 -2.98 -1.12 33.65
CA VAL A 417 -3.21 -1.71 32.32
C VAL A 417 -3.04 -0.57 31.33
N THR A 418 -1.95 -0.58 30.57
CA THR A 418 -1.86 0.30 29.40
C THR A 418 -2.89 -0.26 28.42
N PRO A 419 -4.05 0.39 28.22
CA PRO A 419 -4.98 -0.10 27.23
C PRO A 419 -4.20 -0.29 25.93
N ALA A 420 -4.46 -1.36 25.19
CA ALA A 420 -4.16 -1.34 23.76
C ALA A 420 -4.59 0.05 23.28
N PRO A 421 -3.79 0.78 22.49
CA PRO A 421 -4.28 2.04 21.99
C PRO A 421 -5.65 1.72 21.41
N ASP A 422 -6.66 1.99 22.25
CA ASP A 422 -8.05 2.00 21.84
C ASP A 422 -8.01 2.71 20.51
N PRO A 423 -8.79 2.36 19.50
CA PRO A 423 -9.03 3.23 18.38
C PRO A 423 -9.66 4.52 18.95
N THR A 424 -8.88 5.25 19.73
CA THR A 424 -9.23 6.59 20.15
C THR A 424 -9.36 7.34 18.84
N PRO A 425 -10.51 7.94 18.55
CA PRO A 425 -10.60 8.91 17.47
C PRO A 425 -9.36 9.77 17.63
N ALA A 426 -8.60 9.94 16.54
CA ALA A 426 -7.40 10.78 16.54
C ALA A 426 -7.70 11.98 17.43
N PRO A 427 -6.80 12.35 18.39
CA PRO A 427 -7.04 13.53 19.21
C PRO A 427 -7.47 14.60 18.23
N ALA A 428 -8.65 15.18 18.48
CA ALA A 428 -9.14 16.28 17.65
C ALA A 428 -7.92 17.18 17.42
N PRO A 429 -7.61 17.52 16.16
CA PRO A 429 -6.39 18.24 15.84
C PRO A 429 -6.19 19.28 16.94
N THR A 430 -5.00 19.29 17.54
CA THR A 430 -4.65 20.26 18.59
C THR A 430 -5.22 21.58 18.11
N PRO A 431 -6.08 22.25 18.88
CA PRO A 431 -6.71 23.47 18.38
C PRO A 431 -5.56 24.31 17.83
N ASP A 432 -5.65 24.54 16.55
CA ASP A 432 -4.75 25.42 15.80
C ASP A 432 -4.49 26.65 16.68
N PRO A 433 -3.26 27.16 16.81
CA PRO A 433 -2.97 28.29 17.67
C PRO A 433 -4.06 29.32 17.45
N THR A 434 -4.73 29.69 18.51
CA THR A 434 -5.90 30.58 18.59
C THR A 434 -6.01 31.44 17.35
N PRO A 435 -7.06 31.33 16.54
CA PRO A 435 -7.17 32.14 15.32
C PRO A 435 -6.90 33.57 15.66
N ALA A 436 -6.02 34.23 14.89
CA ALA A 436 -5.96 35.69 14.85
C ALA A 436 -7.40 36.17 14.72
N PRO A 437 -7.75 37.37 15.26
CA PRO A 437 -9.12 37.84 15.39
C PRO A 437 -9.91 37.55 14.11
N ALA A 438 -11.11 36.95 14.25
CA ALA A 438 -11.97 36.45 13.18
C ALA A 438 -12.57 37.57 12.32
N ASP A 439 -11.75 38.37 11.60
CA ASP A 439 -12.24 39.44 10.73
C ASP A 439 -11.49 39.65 9.40
N ALA A 440 -10.49 38.82 9.08
CA ALA A 440 -9.82 38.91 7.79
C ALA A 440 -10.20 37.68 6.90
N ASN A 441 -11.21 37.87 6.04
CA ASN A 441 -11.49 36.90 4.97
C ASN A 441 -10.24 36.66 4.12
N VAL A 442 -9.81 35.42 3.98
CA VAL A 442 -8.72 34.99 3.10
C VAL A 442 -9.34 34.61 1.74
N ALA A 443 -8.67 34.88 0.65
CA ALA A 443 -9.17 34.51 -0.67
C ALA A 443 -9.12 32.96 -0.80
N PRO A 444 -10.08 32.34 -1.49
CA PRO A 444 -10.03 30.93 -1.81
C PRO A 444 -8.81 30.59 -2.68
N VAL A 445 -8.44 29.32 -2.72
CA VAL A 445 -7.41 28.79 -3.62
C VAL A 445 -8.08 27.96 -4.70
N ALA A 446 -8.04 28.44 -5.95
CA ALA A 446 -8.58 27.74 -7.11
C ALA A 446 -7.64 26.63 -7.56
N LYS A 447 -8.15 25.40 -7.69
CA LYS A 447 -7.43 24.26 -8.27
C LYS A 447 -8.26 23.66 -9.38
N LEU A 448 -7.64 23.45 -10.54
CA LEU A 448 -8.29 22.91 -11.74
C LEU A 448 -7.46 21.78 -12.32
N SER A 449 -8.09 20.66 -12.53
CA SER A 449 -7.50 19.44 -13.13
C SER A 449 -8.35 18.91 -14.27
N GLY A 450 -7.73 18.12 -15.15
CA GLY A 450 -8.37 17.51 -16.31
C GLY A 450 -7.59 16.32 -16.82
N PRO A 451 -7.91 15.75 -18.01
CA PRO A 451 -7.21 14.62 -18.58
C PRO A 451 -5.71 14.88 -18.73
N ILE A 452 -4.90 13.89 -18.38
CA ILE A 452 -3.45 13.96 -18.57
C ILE A 452 -3.15 13.56 -20.03
N GLY A 453 -2.49 14.47 -20.75
CA GLY A 453 -2.11 14.27 -22.16
C GLY A 453 -3.16 14.75 -23.16
N ASP A 454 -2.93 14.38 -24.44
CA ASP A 454 -3.83 14.72 -25.54
C ASP A 454 -5.09 13.85 -25.49
N VAL A 455 -6.22 14.41 -25.83
CA VAL A 455 -7.48 13.67 -26.00
C VAL A 455 -7.88 13.63 -27.47
N GLU A 456 -8.50 12.54 -27.90
CA GLU A 456 -9.02 12.44 -29.26
C GLU A 456 -10.32 13.26 -29.44
N SER A 457 -10.55 13.71 -30.66
CA SER A 457 -11.84 14.28 -31.06
C SER A 457 -12.99 13.36 -30.65
N GLN A 458 -14.08 13.92 -30.16
CA GLN A 458 -15.29 13.21 -29.71
C GLN A 458 -15.12 12.39 -28.40
N ALA A 459 -13.96 12.43 -27.73
CA ALA A 459 -13.78 11.82 -26.42
C ALA A 459 -14.57 12.59 -25.35
N ASN A 460 -15.07 11.87 -24.34
CA ASN A 460 -15.64 12.49 -23.14
C ASN A 460 -14.54 13.08 -22.27
N VAL A 461 -14.69 14.33 -21.88
CA VAL A 461 -13.72 15.08 -21.06
C VAL A 461 -14.43 15.58 -19.82
N THR A 462 -13.78 15.41 -18.66
CA THR A 462 -14.20 16.03 -17.39
C THR A 462 -13.10 16.92 -16.87
N LEU A 463 -13.41 18.16 -16.55
CA LEU A 463 -12.55 19.07 -15.78
C LEU A 463 -13.10 19.17 -14.36
N ASN A 464 -12.20 19.13 -13.37
CA ASN A 464 -12.55 19.01 -11.97
C ASN A 464 -11.87 20.11 -11.13
N ALA A 465 -12.64 20.81 -10.33
CA ALA A 465 -12.22 21.86 -9.42
C ALA A 465 -12.50 21.54 -7.92
N ALA A 466 -12.90 20.31 -7.60
CA ALA A 466 -13.24 19.91 -6.22
C ALA A 466 -12.07 20.03 -5.24
N ALA A 467 -10.82 20.13 -5.74
CA ALA A 467 -9.63 20.37 -4.93
C ALA A 467 -9.44 21.86 -4.53
N SER A 468 -10.32 22.77 -4.98
CA SER A 468 -10.32 24.17 -4.55
C SER A 468 -10.71 24.27 -3.08
N SER A 469 -10.11 25.19 -2.34
CA SER A 469 -10.31 25.32 -0.90
C SER A 469 -10.35 26.76 -0.45
N ASP A 470 -10.99 26.99 0.68
CA ASP A 470 -10.98 28.27 1.37
C ASP A 470 -10.44 28.09 2.80
N ALA A 471 -9.52 28.97 3.20
CA ALA A 471 -8.85 28.87 4.50
C ALA A 471 -9.76 29.22 5.69
N ASN A 472 -10.86 29.96 5.44
CA ASN A 472 -11.87 30.27 6.44
C ASN A 472 -12.99 29.22 6.49
N GLY A 473 -13.04 28.31 5.52
CA GLY A 473 -14.11 27.32 5.37
C GLY A 473 -15.38 27.91 4.75
N ASP A 474 -15.29 29.09 4.11
CA ASP A 474 -16.43 29.73 3.44
C ASP A 474 -16.89 28.86 2.25
N LYS A 475 -18.22 28.89 1.99
CA LYS A 475 -18.79 28.13 0.88
C LYS A 475 -18.30 28.68 -0.45
N LEU A 476 -17.72 27.81 -1.30
CA LEU A 476 -17.20 28.17 -2.61
C LEU A 476 -18.30 28.14 -3.68
N SER A 477 -18.17 29.05 -4.62
CA SER A 477 -18.90 29.09 -5.88
C SER A 477 -17.93 29.07 -7.06
N TYR A 478 -18.35 28.46 -8.17
CA TYR A 478 -17.52 28.19 -9.32
C TYR A 478 -18.08 28.87 -10.57
N SER A 479 -17.23 29.51 -11.34
CA SER A 479 -17.54 30.10 -12.64
C SER A 479 -16.54 29.62 -13.68
N TRP A 480 -17.04 29.04 -14.78
CA TRP A 480 -16.23 28.43 -15.82
C TRP A 480 -16.29 29.24 -17.10
N LEU A 481 -15.18 29.81 -17.55
CA LEU A 481 -15.04 30.44 -18.86
C LEU A 481 -14.57 29.37 -19.87
N LEU A 482 -15.42 29.08 -20.84
CA LEU A 482 -15.19 28.10 -21.89
C LEU A 482 -14.38 28.70 -23.05
N PRO A 483 -13.69 27.89 -23.88
CA PRO A 483 -12.88 28.36 -25.01
C PRO A 483 -13.63 29.12 -26.10
N ASN A 484 -14.96 29.03 -26.11
CA ASN A 484 -15.85 29.80 -27.03
C ASN A 484 -16.26 31.17 -26.44
N GLY A 485 -15.75 31.55 -25.30
CA GLY A 485 -16.09 32.78 -24.60
C GLY A 485 -17.37 32.75 -23.77
N ASN A 486 -18.08 31.62 -23.74
CA ASN A 486 -19.26 31.45 -22.88
C ASN A 486 -18.82 31.20 -21.43
N THR A 487 -19.59 31.75 -20.49
CA THR A 487 -19.39 31.54 -19.04
C THR A 487 -20.53 30.69 -18.50
N LEU A 488 -20.19 29.67 -17.70
CA LEU A 488 -21.13 28.93 -16.87
C LEU A 488 -21.02 29.46 -15.44
N GLU A 489 -21.97 30.30 -15.05
CA GLU A 489 -21.94 30.98 -13.75
C GLU A 489 -22.86 30.33 -12.71
N GLY A 490 -22.57 30.65 -11.44
CA GLY A 490 -23.53 30.54 -10.32
C GLY A 490 -23.84 29.13 -9.90
N THR A 491 -22.91 28.22 -10.03
CA THR A 491 -23.15 26.83 -9.75
C THR A 491 -22.27 26.31 -8.60
N ASP A 492 -22.89 25.50 -7.73
CA ASP A 492 -22.16 24.60 -6.82
C ASP A 492 -21.45 23.48 -7.62
N ARG A 493 -21.13 23.71 -8.89
CA ARG A 493 -20.53 22.73 -9.80
C ARG A 493 -19.03 22.85 -9.75
N ASP A 494 -18.44 22.02 -8.92
CA ASP A 494 -17.00 21.81 -8.86
C ASP A 494 -16.43 21.01 -10.04
N SER A 495 -17.27 20.59 -11.00
CA SER A 495 -16.83 19.87 -12.18
C SER A 495 -17.73 20.12 -13.40
N ILE A 496 -17.13 20.06 -14.60
CA ILE A 496 -17.84 20.11 -15.89
C ILE A 496 -17.43 18.94 -16.77
N SER A 497 -18.40 18.34 -17.47
CA SER A 497 -18.14 17.27 -18.45
C SER A 497 -18.68 17.67 -19.81
N PHE A 498 -17.92 17.38 -20.86
CA PHE A 498 -18.27 17.71 -22.24
C PHE A 498 -17.60 16.74 -23.21
N VAL A 499 -18.05 16.73 -24.47
CA VAL A 499 -17.42 15.98 -25.56
C VAL A 499 -16.37 16.86 -26.23
N ALA A 500 -15.14 16.35 -26.39
CA ALA A 500 -14.07 17.07 -27.07
C ALA A 500 -14.50 17.42 -28.53
N PRO A 501 -14.22 18.66 -28.98
CA PRO A 501 -14.63 19.08 -30.32
C PRO A 501 -13.91 18.28 -31.42
N THR A 502 -14.58 18.10 -32.57
CA THR A 502 -13.95 17.49 -33.74
C THR A 502 -12.88 18.43 -34.28
N VAL A 503 -11.65 17.97 -34.42
CA VAL A 503 -10.55 18.70 -35.03
C VAL A 503 -9.91 17.89 -36.16
N THR A 504 -9.40 18.58 -37.16
CA THR A 504 -8.68 17.97 -38.30
C THR A 504 -7.15 18.06 -38.14
N VAL A 505 -6.69 18.88 -37.21
CA VAL A 505 -5.29 19.01 -36.75
C VAL A 505 -5.27 19.20 -35.27
N LYS A 506 -4.16 18.85 -34.60
CA LYS A 506 -3.98 19.04 -33.18
C LYS A 506 -4.28 20.49 -32.79
N LYS A 507 -5.17 20.69 -31.80
CA LYS A 507 -5.63 22.02 -31.37
C LYS A 507 -5.74 22.09 -29.85
N GLN A 508 -5.39 23.25 -29.31
CA GLN A 508 -5.48 23.55 -27.88
C GLN A 508 -6.73 24.39 -27.56
N TYR A 509 -7.33 24.11 -26.42
CA TYR A 509 -8.49 24.78 -25.87
C TYR A 509 -8.22 25.13 -24.40
N THR A 510 -8.27 26.43 -24.06
CA THR A 510 -8.03 26.88 -22.70
C THR A 510 -9.36 27.14 -22.00
N PHE A 511 -9.50 26.57 -20.81
CA PHE A 511 -10.60 26.75 -19.89
C PHE A 511 -10.08 27.58 -18.71
N THR A 512 -10.87 28.51 -18.20
CA THR A 512 -10.53 29.29 -17.03
C THR A 512 -11.61 29.11 -15.97
N LEU A 513 -11.20 28.76 -14.77
CA LEU A 513 -12.05 28.60 -13.59
C LEU A 513 -11.85 29.81 -12.67
N THR A 514 -12.92 30.44 -12.24
CA THR A 514 -12.92 31.38 -11.11
C THR A 514 -13.64 30.74 -9.93
N VAL A 515 -12.98 30.69 -8.79
CA VAL A 515 -13.55 30.21 -7.51
C VAL A 515 -13.73 31.42 -6.60
N SER A 516 -14.91 31.57 -6.00
CA SER A 516 -15.23 32.68 -5.13
C SER A 516 -15.90 32.21 -3.84
N ASP A 517 -15.53 32.84 -2.72
CA ASP A 517 -16.14 32.71 -1.39
C ASP A 517 -17.30 33.74 -1.17
N GLY A 518 -17.67 34.49 -2.22
CA GLY A 518 -18.67 35.57 -2.15
C GLY A 518 -18.09 36.92 -1.76
N LYS A 519 -16.82 37.00 -1.35
CA LYS A 519 -16.12 38.24 -0.97
C LYS A 519 -14.83 38.43 -1.76
N LYS A 520 -14.09 37.37 -2.00
CA LYS A 520 -12.85 37.32 -2.76
C LYS A 520 -12.91 36.16 -3.76
N SER A 521 -11.98 36.11 -4.70
CA SER A 521 -11.90 35.06 -5.69
C SER A 521 -10.44 34.76 -6.06
N ASP A 522 -10.23 33.56 -6.60
CA ASP A 522 -8.99 33.12 -7.22
C ASP A 522 -9.29 32.43 -8.56
N VAL A 523 -8.29 32.32 -9.43
CA VAL A 523 -8.44 31.88 -10.82
C VAL A 523 -7.40 30.79 -11.15
N ALA A 524 -7.87 29.70 -11.76
CA ALA A 524 -7.02 28.67 -12.34
C ALA A 524 -7.34 28.44 -13.82
N SER A 525 -6.35 28.03 -14.62
CA SER A 525 -6.53 27.73 -16.03
C SER A 525 -6.05 26.32 -16.36
N TYR A 526 -6.74 25.68 -17.31
CA TYR A 526 -6.39 24.36 -17.84
C TYR A 526 -6.41 24.38 -19.37
N THR A 527 -5.36 23.84 -20.00
CA THR A 527 -5.28 23.76 -21.46
C THR A 527 -5.46 22.31 -21.91
N LEU A 528 -6.59 22.03 -22.54
CA LEU A 528 -6.90 20.74 -23.17
C LEU A 528 -6.31 20.71 -24.57
N THR A 529 -5.54 19.70 -24.89
CA THR A 529 -5.06 19.45 -26.26
C THR A 529 -5.91 18.35 -26.91
N VAL A 530 -6.56 18.68 -28.03
CA VAL A 530 -7.39 17.73 -28.80
C VAL A 530 -6.68 17.36 -30.08
N THR A 531 -6.59 16.06 -30.36
CA THR A 531 -6.04 15.49 -31.60
C THR A 531 -7.15 15.02 -32.53
N PRO A 532 -6.91 14.97 -33.86
CA PRO A 532 -7.85 14.34 -34.77
C PRO A 532 -8.11 12.90 -34.35
N GLN A 533 -9.35 12.47 -34.46
CA GLN A 533 -9.68 11.07 -34.35
C GLN A 533 -8.96 10.30 -35.47
N VAL A 534 -8.14 9.32 -35.09
CA VAL A 534 -7.53 8.43 -36.10
C VAL A 534 -8.64 7.59 -36.70
N GLN A 535 -9.13 8.01 -37.87
CA GLN A 535 -10.04 7.14 -38.63
C GLN A 535 -9.27 5.86 -38.96
N PRO A 536 -9.84 4.67 -38.71
CA PRO A 536 -9.29 3.45 -39.29
C PRO A 536 -9.21 3.65 -40.79
N LEU A 537 -8.02 3.47 -41.39
CA LEU A 537 -7.87 3.41 -42.82
C LEU A 537 -8.92 2.45 -43.39
N PRO A 538 -9.60 2.80 -44.51
CA PRO A 538 -10.53 1.88 -45.17
C PRO A 538 -9.79 0.57 -45.42
N ASP A 539 -10.36 -0.53 -44.95
CA ASP A 539 -9.87 -1.89 -45.10
C ASP A 539 -9.67 -2.22 -46.59
N THR A 540 -8.45 -2.05 -47.07
CA THR A 540 -8.05 -2.64 -48.36
C THR A 540 -7.79 -4.11 -48.10
N GLY A 541 -8.84 -4.93 -48.26
CA GLY A 541 -8.90 -6.35 -48.01
C GLY A 541 -7.64 -7.13 -48.41
N THR A 542 -6.85 -7.50 -47.43
CA THR A 542 -5.93 -8.64 -47.47
C THR A 542 -5.96 -9.32 -46.11
N GLY A 543 -6.47 -10.52 -46.07
CA GLY A 543 -6.71 -11.48 -45.00
C GLY A 543 -5.93 -11.26 -43.72
N LYS A 544 -6.54 -10.64 -42.71
CA LYS A 544 -6.05 -10.65 -41.35
C LYS A 544 -6.48 -11.96 -40.69
N THR A 545 -5.53 -12.81 -40.37
CA THR A 545 -5.73 -13.97 -39.48
C THR A 545 -6.28 -13.48 -38.15
N CYS A 546 -7.38 -14.08 -37.69
CA CYS A 546 -7.92 -13.83 -36.36
C CYS A 546 -6.87 -14.17 -35.27
N ALA A 547 -7.01 -13.59 -34.07
CA ALA A 547 -6.19 -13.88 -32.92
C ALA A 547 -6.22 -15.39 -32.55
N ASN A 548 -5.34 -15.82 -31.66
CA ASN A 548 -5.34 -17.20 -31.15
C ASN A 548 -6.60 -17.51 -30.34
N ASN A 549 -6.97 -18.78 -30.29
CA ASN A 549 -8.11 -19.21 -29.47
C ASN A 549 -7.89 -18.92 -27.99
N TRP A 550 -8.98 -18.57 -27.31
CA TRP A 550 -8.97 -18.42 -25.85
C TRP A 550 -8.65 -19.76 -25.15
N ASP A 551 -7.84 -19.65 -24.11
CA ASP A 551 -7.45 -20.76 -23.23
C ASP A 551 -7.72 -20.38 -21.77
N ALA A 552 -8.53 -21.17 -21.05
CA ALA A 552 -8.90 -20.94 -19.67
C ALA A 552 -7.72 -20.93 -18.69
N GLN A 553 -6.63 -21.62 -19.03
CA GLN A 553 -5.43 -21.72 -18.19
C GLN A 553 -4.44 -20.57 -18.40
N LYS A 554 -4.57 -19.86 -19.53
CA LYS A 554 -3.69 -18.75 -19.88
C LYS A 554 -4.17 -17.47 -19.19
N ILE A 555 -3.20 -16.67 -18.72
CA ILE A 555 -3.43 -15.30 -18.27
C ILE A 555 -3.41 -14.40 -19.50
N TYR A 556 -4.39 -13.49 -19.59
CA TYR A 556 -4.46 -12.45 -20.60
C TYR A 556 -4.37 -11.07 -19.95
N TYR A 557 -3.65 -10.18 -20.59
CA TYR A 557 -3.47 -8.81 -20.12
C TYR A 557 -4.27 -7.82 -20.98
N GLY A 558 -4.53 -6.63 -20.45
CA GLY A 558 -5.22 -5.59 -21.19
C GLY A 558 -4.55 -5.31 -22.54
N GLY A 559 -5.32 -5.31 -23.63
CA GLY A 559 -4.84 -5.16 -25.01
C GLY A 559 -4.59 -6.48 -25.75
N GLU A 560 -4.56 -7.66 -25.11
CA GLU A 560 -4.48 -8.94 -25.80
C GLU A 560 -5.83 -9.36 -26.39
N SER A 561 -5.81 -9.88 -27.61
CA SER A 561 -7.01 -10.38 -28.29
C SER A 561 -7.03 -11.90 -28.37
N VAL A 562 -8.23 -12.46 -28.25
CA VAL A 562 -8.49 -13.90 -28.39
C VAL A 562 -9.72 -14.16 -29.25
N VAL A 563 -9.80 -15.35 -29.82
CA VAL A 563 -11.01 -15.84 -30.50
C VAL A 563 -11.72 -16.86 -29.62
N TRP A 564 -13.01 -16.68 -29.46
CA TRP A 564 -13.87 -17.63 -28.76
C TRP A 564 -15.25 -17.72 -29.45
N LYS A 565 -15.68 -18.93 -29.72
CA LYS A 565 -17.00 -19.21 -30.37
C LYS A 565 -17.26 -18.36 -31.63
N GLY A 566 -16.22 -18.17 -32.46
CA GLY A 566 -16.32 -17.45 -33.73
C GLY A 566 -16.35 -15.93 -33.63
N LYS A 567 -16.01 -15.37 -32.48
CA LYS A 567 -15.88 -13.92 -32.24
C LYS A 567 -14.53 -13.61 -31.69
N GLU A 568 -14.00 -12.42 -31.96
CA GLU A 568 -12.76 -11.91 -31.39
C GLU A 568 -13.09 -10.96 -30.24
N TYR A 569 -12.38 -11.14 -29.13
CA TYR A 569 -12.52 -10.38 -27.89
C TYR A 569 -11.19 -9.75 -27.52
N LEU A 570 -11.22 -8.53 -27.00
CA LEU A 570 -10.09 -7.81 -26.43
C LEU A 570 -10.18 -7.90 -24.90
N ALA A 571 -9.10 -8.26 -24.26
CA ALA A 571 -8.98 -8.13 -22.80
C ALA A 571 -8.87 -6.64 -22.45
N ASN A 572 -9.80 -6.12 -21.65
CA ASN A 572 -9.74 -4.76 -21.12
C ASN A 572 -8.75 -4.65 -19.95
N TYR A 573 -8.66 -5.74 -19.16
CA TYR A 573 -7.85 -5.86 -17.96
C TYR A 573 -7.21 -7.23 -17.90
N TRP A 574 -6.37 -7.45 -16.90
CA TRP A 574 -5.88 -8.76 -16.53
C TRP A 574 -7.05 -9.73 -16.29
N THR A 575 -7.01 -10.90 -16.92
CA THR A 575 -8.05 -11.92 -16.77
C THR A 575 -7.50 -13.33 -16.97
N GLN A 576 -7.98 -14.27 -16.17
CA GLN A 576 -7.70 -15.70 -16.28
C GLN A 576 -8.96 -16.48 -15.95
N ASN A 577 -9.22 -17.56 -16.70
CA ASN A 577 -10.38 -18.43 -16.53
C ASN A 577 -11.76 -17.75 -16.66
N ASN A 578 -11.83 -16.49 -17.10
CA ASN A 578 -13.07 -15.79 -17.40
C ASN A 578 -13.41 -16.01 -18.87
N GLU A 579 -14.47 -16.75 -19.15
CA GLU A 579 -14.85 -17.11 -20.53
C GLU A 579 -15.33 -15.87 -21.31
N PRO A 580 -14.69 -15.53 -22.46
CA PRO A 580 -15.17 -14.46 -23.33
C PRO A 580 -16.57 -14.75 -23.88
N GLY A 581 -17.43 -13.76 -23.92
CA GLY A 581 -18.84 -13.92 -24.36
C GLY A 581 -19.79 -14.33 -23.23
N ASN A 582 -19.30 -14.66 -22.04
CA ASN A 582 -20.13 -14.75 -20.84
C ASN A 582 -20.56 -13.34 -20.42
N PRO A 583 -21.87 -13.06 -20.24
CA PRO A 583 -22.37 -11.72 -19.86
C PRO A 583 -21.74 -11.15 -18.58
N GLU A 584 -21.30 -12.00 -17.68
CA GLU A 584 -20.64 -11.60 -16.42
C GLU A 584 -19.24 -11.00 -16.67
N PHE A 585 -18.53 -11.50 -17.70
CA PHE A 585 -17.14 -11.13 -17.98
C PHE A 585 -16.98 -10.37 -19.31
N THR A 586 -18.08 -10.08 -20.02
CA THR A 586 -18.03 -9.44 -21.35
C THR A 586 -18.91 -8.21 -21.39
N GLY A 587 -18.30 -7.05 -21.67
CA GLY A 587 -18.96 -5.76 -21.76
C GLY A 587 -17.92 -4.66 -21.98
N GLU A 588 -18.39 -3.44 -22.11
CA GLU A 588 -17.50 -2.29 -22.35
C GLU A 588 -16.52 -2.03 -21.19
N TRP A 589 -16.95 -2.38 -19.97
CA TRP A 589 -16.19 -2.20 -18.72
C TRP A 589 -15.90 -3.52 -17.99
N SER A 590 -16.13 -4.66 -18.67
CA SER A 590 -15.83 -6.00 -18.14
C SER A 590 -14.46 -6.48 -18.61
N GLN A 591 -14.04 -7.67 -18.17
CA GLN A 591 -12.74 -8.27 -18.51
C GLN A 591 -12.54 -8.38 -20.03
N TRP A 592 -13.62 -8.72 -20.77
CA TRP A 592 -13.59 -8.87 -22.20
C TRP A 592 -14.50 -7.87 -22.90
N LYS A 593 -14.02 -7.30 -24.01
CA LYS A 593 -14.80 -6.51 -24.95
C LYS A 593 -14.89 -7.26 -26.28
N GLU A 594 -16.12 -7.49 -26.77
CA GLU A 594 -16.30 -8.07 -28.11
C GLU A 594 -15.89 -7.06 -29.18
N ILE A 595 -15.02 -7.47 -30.13
CA ILE A 595 -14.49 -6.61 -31.17
C ILE A 595 -15.24 -6.84 -32.50
N LYS A 596 -15.25 -8.09 -32.98
CA LYS A 596 -15.82 -8.45 -34.29
C LYS A 596 -16.09 -9.94 -34.41
N ALA A 597 -16.86 -10.33 -35.42
CA ALA A 597 -16.98 -11.73 -35.82
C ALA A 597 -15.69 -12.19 -36.52
N CYS A 598 -15.17 -13.34 -36.11
CA CYS A 598 -14.10 -14.06 -36.79
C CYS A 598 -14.71 -15.23 -37.58
N LYS A 599 -14.60 -15.17 -38.92
CA LYS A 599 -15.01 -16.27 -39.81
C LYS A 599 -13.82 -17.15 -40.16
#